data_a205a351dc2efdc7a3903e561241aa1a
#
_entry.id   a205a351dc2efdc7a3903e561241aa1a
#
_cell.length_a   1.000
_cell.length_b   1.000
_cell.length_c   1.000
_cell.angle_alpha   90.00
_cell.angle_beta   90.00
_cell.angle_gamma   90.00
#
_symmetry.space_group_name_H-M   'P 1'
#
loop_
_entity.id
_entity.type
_entity.pdbx_description
1 polymer ?
#
loop_
_entity_poly.entity_id
_entity_poly.type
_entity_poly.pdbx_seq_one_letter_code
_entity_poly.pdbx_strand_id
1 'polypeptide(L)'
;TAAAPSTTLTARRRSGAGRYLTAADIQRHRTFYISDMLGRVVGGIDVVRAADGSRTLTMRGVFEDRCTPALFVDGTEMKGFNADDLDGWVNPEKARGIEVYNAGFAPTEFVPSGMGTAAGCGVIVVWTR
;
A
#
# COMPACT_ATOMS: atom_id res chain seq x y z
N THR A 1 2.77 0.65 22.99
CA THR A 1 2.94 0.16 21.94
C THR A 1 1.83 -0.37 21.05
N ALA A 2 2.14 -0.71 19.94
CA ALA A 2 1.20 -1.09 18.95
C ALA A 2 0.55 -2.39 19.29
N ALA A 3 -0.73 -2.49 19.11
CA ALA A 3 -1.42 -3.75 19.10
C ALA A 3 -0.85 -4.62 18.00
N ALA A 4 -1.08 -5.91 18.08
CA ALA A 4 -0.70 -6.80 16.99
C ALA A 4 -1.29 -6.28 15.69
N PRO A 5 -0.54 -6.33 14.58
CA PRO A 5 -1.03 -5.81 13.31
C PRO A 5 -2.38 -6.37 12.90
N SER A 6 -2.63 -7.65 13.16
CA SER A 6 -3.91 -8.26 12.80
C SER A 6 -5.07 -7.62 13.55
N THR A 7 -4.90 -7.30 14.83
CA THR A 7 -5.95 -6.63 15.61
C THR A 7 -6.21 -5.24 15.09
N THR A 8 -5.16 -4.48 14.82
CA THR A 8 -5.27 -3.12 14.32
C THR A 8 -5.90 -3.12 12.93
N LEU A 9 -5.47 -4.03 12.07
CA LEU A 9 -6.05 -4.18 10.75
C LEU A 9 -7.53 -4.52 10.84
N THR A 10 -7.92 -5.41 11.72
CA THR A 10 -9.30 -5.79 11.89
C THR A 10 -10.16 -4.59 12.31
N ALA A 11 -9.67 -3.77 13.23
CA ALA A 11 -10.39 -2.58 13.67
C ALA A 11 -10.59 -1.59 12.54
N ARG A 12 -9.54 -1.34 11.74
CA ARG A 12 -9.64 -0.43 10.61
C ARG A 12 -10.54 -0.99 9.52
N ARG A 13 -10.49 -2.30 9.29
CA ARG A 13 -11.34 -2.96 8.31
C ARG A 13 -12.81 -2.77 8.64
N ARG A 14 -13.17 -2.77 9.90
CA ARG A 14 -14.56 -2.54 10.33
C ARG A 14 -15.03 -1.14 10.00
N SER A 15 -14.13 -0.16 9.98
CA SER A 15 -14.51 1.21 9.66
C SER A 15 -14.88 1.39 8.18
N GLY A 16 -14.39 0.50 7.30
CA GLY A 16 -14.75 0.52 5.89
C GLY A 16 -14.13 1.64 5.08
N ALA A 17 -13.14 2.34 5.62
CA ALA A 17 -12.56 3.49 4.94
C ALA A 17 -11.58 3.14 3.82
N GLY A 18 -11.15 1.89 3.74
CA GLY A 18 -10.14 1.48 2.77
C GLY A 18 -10.45 0.13 2.15
N ARG A 19 -9.49 -0.36 1.39
CA ARG A 19 -9.52 -1.72 0.87
C ARG A 19 -8.49 -2.53 1.61
N TYR A 20 -8.83 -3.77 1.97
CA TYR A 20 -8.01 -4.55 2.89
C TYR A 20 -7.82 -5.96 2.37
N LEU A 21 -6.60 -6.48 2.52
CA LEU A 21 -6.30 -7.90 2.33
C LEU A 21 -5.80 -8.46 3.65
N THR A 22 -6.45 -9.49 4.14
CA THR A 22 -5.99 -10.22 5.32
C THR A 22 -4.92 -11.23 4.91
N ALA A 23 -4.27 -11.87 5.89
CA ALA A 23 -3.30 -12.92 5.58
C ALA A 23 -3.95 -14.03 4.75
N ALA A 24 -5.20 -14.38 5.05
CA ALA A 24 -5.92 -15.40 4.29
C ALA A 24 -6.17 -14.97 2.85
N ASP A 25 -6.53 -13.68 2.64
CA ASP A 25 -6.73 -13.16 1.29
C ASP A 25 -5.44 -13.21 0.49
N ILE A 26 -4.33 -12.83 1.11
CA ILE A 26 -3.02 -12.84 0.45
C ILE A 26 -2.64 -14.26 0.04
N GLN A 27 -2.88 -15.24 0.90
CA GLN A 27 -2.62 -16.64 0.58
C GLN A 27 -3.48 -17.13 -0.58
N ARG A 28 -4.75 -16.75 -0.58
CA ARG A 28 -5.70 -17.21 -1.60
C ARG A 28 -5.37 -16.64 -2.98
N HIS A 29 -4.86 -15.40 -3.04
CA HIS A 29 -4.57 -14.71 -4.29
C HIS A 29 -3.06 -14.59 -4.54
N ARG A 30 -2.29 -15.54 -4.09
CA ARG A 30 -0.83 -15.47 -4.12
C ARG A 30 -0.30 -15.12 -5.50
N THR A 31 0.62 -14.16 -5.52
CA THR A 31 1.34 -13.75 -6.73
C THR A 31 2.84 -13.86 -6.44
N PHE A 32 3.67 -13.73 -7.48
CA PHE A 32 5.13 -13.71 -7.27
C PHE A 32 5.57 -12.46 -6.53
N TYR A 33 4.94 -11.33 -6.82
CA TYR A 33 5.35 -10.04 -6.30
C TYR A 33 4.18 -9.34 -5.62
N ILE A 34 4.48 -8.58 -4.58
CA ILE A 34 3.47 -7.77 -3.90
C ILE A 34 2.87 -6.74 -4.86
N SER A 35 3.70 -6.16 -5.75
CA SER A 35 3.19 -5.16 -6.70
C SER A 35 2.12 -5.76 -7.61
N ASP A 36 2.25 -7.01 -8.02
CA ASP A 36 1.23 -7.67 -8.82
C ASP A 36 -0.06 -7.85 -8.04
N MET A 37 0.04 -8.21 -6.77
CA MET A 37 -1.13 -8.34 -5.93
C MET A 37 -1.85 -7.01 -5.78
N LEU A 38 -1.13 -5.93 -5.57
CA LEU A 38 -1.73 -4.61 -5.47
C LEU A 38 -2.43 -4.22 -6.76
N GLY A 39 -1.83 -4.49 -7.90
CA GLY A 39 -2.40 -4.11 -9.18
C GLY A 39 -3.58 -4.96 -9.61
N ARG A 40 -3.60 -6.25 -9.26
CA ARG A 40 -4.62 -7.18 -9.77
C ARG A 40 -5.73 -7.48 -8.78
N VAL A 41 -5.41 -7.58 -7.51
CA VAL A 41 -6.37 -8.04 -6.51
C VAL A 41 -7.05 -6.87 -5.83
N VAL A 42 -6.28 -5.87 -5.40
CA VAL A 42 -6.84 -4.75 -4.65
C VAL A 42 -7.64 -3.82 -5.55
N GLY A 43 -7.13 -3.54 -6.73
CA GLY A 43 -7.76 -2.57 -7.63
C GLY A 43 -7.42 -1.13 -7.28
N GLY A 44 -7.56 -0.25 -8.25
CA GLY A 44 -7.29 1.18 -8.05
C GLY A 44 -5.82 1.56 -8.04
N ILE A 45 -4.94 0.58 -8.16
CA ILE A 45 -3.49 0.79 -8.22
C ILE A 45 -3.01 0.28 -9.57
N ASP A 46 -2.22 1.08 -10.26
CA ASP A 46 -1.62 0.66 -11.52
C ASP A 46 -0.12 0.56 -11.36
N VAL A 47 0.47 -0.43 -12.00
CA VAL A 47 1.92 -0.57 -12.09
C VAL A 47 2.33 -0.06 -13.46
N VAL A 48 3.09 1.03 -13.48
CA VAL A 48 3.47 1.71 -14.72
C VAL A 48 4.97 1.57 -14.91
N ARG A 49 5.38 1.20 -16.13
CA ARG A 49 6.79 1.09 -16.47
C ARG A 49 7.30 2.42 -16.99
N ALA A 50 8.36 2.93 -16.38
CA ALA A 50 9.01 4.15 -16.81
C ALA A 50 9.93 3.88 -18.01
N ALA A 51 10.41 4.96 -18.64
CA ALA A 51 11.29 4.85 -19.80
C ALA A 51 12.59 4.13 -19.48
N ASP A 52 13.08 4.23 -18.26
CA ASP A 52 14.30 3.54 -17.82
C ASP A 52 14.08 2.08 -17.45
N GLY A 53 12.84 1.59 -17.60
CA GLY A 53 12.51 0.21 -17.28
C GLY A 53 12.04 -0.02 -15.86
N SER A 54 12.19 0.96 -14.97
CA SER A 54 11.70 0.80 -13.60
C SER A 54 10.18 0.80 -13.58
N ARG A 55 9.60 0.18 -12.55
CA ARG A 55 8.15 0.13 -12.39
C ARG A 55 7.75 0.99 -11.20
N THR A 56 6.67 1.73 -11.37
CA THR A 56 6.14 2.64 -10.35
C THR A 56 4.69 2.30 -10.08
N LEU A 57 4.31 2.37 -8.81
CA LEU A 57 2.89 2.24 -8.45
C LEU A 57 2.24 3.60 -8.53
N THR A 58 1.07 3.67 -9.14
CA THR A 58 0.31 4.92 -9.22
C THR A 58 -1.12 4.72 -8.78
N MET A 59 -1.70 5.76 -8.22
CA MET A 59 -3.10 5.82 -7.83
C MET A 59 -3.69 7.14 -8.29
N ARG A 60 -5.00 7.24 -8.29
CA ARG A 60 -5.66 8.51 -8.57
C ARG A 60 -5.48 9.44 -7.36
N GLY A 61 -5.03 10.66 -7.61
CA GLY A 61 -4.83 11.66 -6.57
C GLY A 61 -5.90 12.74 -6.60
N VAL A 62 -5.83 13.62 -5.60
CA VAL A 62 -6.72 14.77 -5.51
C VAL A 62 -6.31 15.85 -6.50
N PHE A 63 -5.00 16.07 -6.63
CA PHE A 63 -4.47 17.14 -7.46
C PHE A 63 -4.00 16.67 -8.84
N GLU A 64 -3.73 15.38 -8.97
CA GLU A 64 -3.23 14.80 -10.21
C GLU A 64 -4.04 13.55 -10.53
N ASP A 65 -4.23 13.28 -11.83
CA ASP A 65 -4.94 12.07 -12.24
C ASP A 65 -4.19 10.83 -11.80
N ARG A 66 -2.86 10.89 -11.81
CA ARG A 66 -2.00 9.79 -11.36
C ARG A 66 -0.89 10.32 -10.49
N CYS A 67 -0.65 9.65 -9.39
CA CYS A 67 0.40 10.02 -8.45
C CYS A 67 0.94 8.77 -7.78
N THR A 68 2.14 8.88 -7.20
CA THR A 68 2.72 7.78 -6.42
C THR A 68 2.18 7.83 -5.00
N PRO A 69 1.52 6.75 -4.54
CA PRO A 69 1.01 6.74 -3.18
C PRO A 69 2.14 6.67 -2.15
N ALA A 70 1.83 7.04 -0.93
CA ALA A 70 2.75 6.81 0.19
C ALA A 70 2.74 5.32 0.53
N LEU A 71 3.88 4.81 0.98
CA LEU A 71 4.02 3.42 1.39
C LEU A 71 4.48 3.35 2.83
N PHE A 72 3.79 2.54 3.62
CA PHE A 72 4.21 2.21 4.98
C PHE A 72 4.42 0.71 5.07
N VAL A 73 5.55 0.30 5.60
CA VAL A 73 5.84 -1.12 5.86
C VAL A 73 6.05 -1.27 7.36
N ASP A 74 5.19 -2.08 7.98
CA ASP A 74 5.20 -2.29 9.43
C ASP A 74 5.15 -0.98 10.22
N GLY A 75 4.41 0.00 9.68
CA GLY A 75 4.22 1.28 10.34
C GLY A 75 5.25 2.34 10.00
N THR A 76 6.29 2.00 9.24
CA THR A 76 7.35 2.94 8.87
C THR A 76 7.15 3.42 7.44
N GLU A 77 7.17 4.73 7.25
CA GLU A 77 7.03 5.30 5.92
C GLU A 77 8.30 5.05 5.11
N MET A 78 8.12 4.49 3.91
CA MET A 78 9.21 4.18 2.97
C MET A 78 9.17 5.20 1.84
N LYS A 79 10.03 6.22 1.93
CA LYS A 79 10.03 7.30 0.95
C LYS A 79 10.85 6.95 -0.28
N GLY A 80 10.45 7.50 -1.41
CA GLY A 80 11.23 7.35 -2.64
C GLY A 80 11.22 5.96 -3.22
N PHE A 81 10.24 5.14 -2.90
CA PHE A 81 10.19 3.76 -3.36
C PHE A 81 9.65 3.68 -4.80
N ASN A 82 9.96 2.56 -5.46
CA ASN A 82 9.26 2.14 -6.68
C ASN A 82 8.74 0.71 -6.47
N ALA A 83 8.05 0.17 -7.47
CA ALA A 83 7.48 -1.16 -7.35
C ALA A 83 8.55 -2.23 -7.15
N ASP A 84 9.69 -2.05 -7.80
CA ASP A 84 10.79 -3.03 -7.67
C ASP A 84 11.38 -3.01 -6.26
N ASP A 85 11.49 -1.84 -5.67
CA ASP A 85 11.94 -1.72 -4.27
C ASP A 85 10.99 -2.45 -3.34
N LEU A 86 9.69 -2.22 -3.49
CA LEU A 86 8.68 -2.88 -2.67
C LEU A 86 8.77 -4.40 -2.80
N ASP A 87 8.90 -4.88 -4.02
CA ASP A 87 9.00 -6.32 -4.27
C ASP A 87 10.26 -6.93 -3.64
N GLY A 88 11.34 -6.14 -3.57
CA GLY A 88 12.56 -6.57 -2.89
C GLY A 88 12.44 -6.56 -1.37
N TRP A 89 11.63 -5.68 -0.82
CA TRP A 89 11.46 -5.56 0.63
C TRP A 89 10.46 -6.57 1.19
N VAL A 90 9.41 -6.89 0.44
CA VAL A 90 8.33 -7.73 0.95
C VAL A 90 8.04 -8.87 -0.01
N ASN A 91 8.20 -10.08 0.49
CA ASN A 91 7.79 -11.28 -0.21
C ASN A 91 6.33 -11.56 0.13
N PRO A 92 5.47 -11.89 -0.86
CA PRO A 92 4.07 -12.21 -0.58
C PRO A 92 3.88 -13.28 0.48
N GLU A 93 4.81 -14.22 0.60
CA GLU A 93 4.73 -15.26 1.63
C GLU A 93 4.84 -14.70 3.04
N LYS A 94 5.49 -13.55 3.19
CA LYS A 94 5.70 -12.93 4.50
C LYS A 94 4.69 -11.84 4.80
N ALA A 95 3.90 -11.44 3.81
CA ALA A 95 2.89 -10.41 4.03
C ALA A 95 1.75 -10.96 4.89
N ARG A 96 1.37 -10.22 5.90
CA ARG A 96 0.31 -10.59 6.83
C ARG A 96 -0.93 -9.74 6.69
N GLY A 97 -0.82 -8.62 6.02
CA GLY A 97 -1.95 -7.76 5.76
C GLY A 97 -1.56 -6.61 4.85
N ILE A 98 -2.52 -6.14 4.08
CA ILE A 98 -2.34 -5.00 3.19
C ILE A 98 -3.55 -4.10 3.35
N GLU A 99 -3.30 -2.79 3.46
CA GLU A 99 -4.36 -1.79 3.51
C GLU A 99 -4.09 -0.79 2.39
N VAL A 100 -5.14 -0.37 1.71
CA VAL A 100 -5.03 0.64 0.66
C VAL A 100 -6.11 1.68 0.89
N TYR A 101 -5.71 2.94 0.96
CA TYR A 101 -6.61 4.06 1.18
C TYR A 101 -6.50 5.04 0.04
N ASN A 102 -7.65 5.52 -0.43
CA ASN A 102 -7.68 6.60 -1.41
C ASN A 102 -7.27 7.90 -0.74
N ALA A 103 -6.92 8.90 -1.56
CA ALA A 103 -6.52 10.21 -1.05
C ALA A 103 -7.58 10.76 -0.10
N GLY A 104 -7.15 11.19 1.07
CA GLY A 104 -8.03 11.78 2.07
C GLY A 104 -8.71 10.78 3.02
N PHE A 105 -8.53 9.48 2.81
CA PHE A 105 -9.21 8.46 3.61
C PHE A 105 -8.28 7.66 4.52
N ALA A 106 -6.99 7.93 4.51
CA ALA A 106 -6.05 7.20 5.36
C ALA A 106 -6.23 7.60 6.82
N PRO A 107 -6.10 6.64 7.76
CA PRO A 107 -6.09 6.97 9.18
C PRO A 107 -4.95 7.93 9.51
N THR A 108 -5.11 8.70 10.59
CA THR A 108 -4.12 9.70 10.97
C THR A 108 -2.74 9.09 11.23
N GLU A 109 -2.67 7.86 11.67
CA GLU A 109 -1.40 7.17 11.92
C GLU A 109 -0.60 6.89 10.65
N PHE A 110 -1.23 6.99 9.47
CA PHE A 110 -0.59 6.76 8.18
C PHE A 110 -0.62 8.00 7.30
N VAL A 111 -0.59 9.17 7.90
CA VAL A 111 -0.48 10.40 7.12
C VAL A 111 0.97 10.58 6.71
N PRO A 112 1.25 10.75 5.41
CA PRO A 112 2.63 10.92 4.94
C PRO A 112 3.24 12.18 5.55
N SER A 113 4.51 12.10 5.89
CA SER A 113 5.23 13.26 6.40
C SER A 113 5.66 14.14 5.23
N GLY A 114 5.74 15.42 5.49
CA GLY A 114 6.21 16.38 4.50
C GLY A 114 5.15 16.87 3.57
N MET A 115 5.53 17.86 2.78
CA MET A 115 4.69 18.49 1.79
C MET A 115 5.01 17.89 0.44
N GLY A 116 4.04 17.41 -0.27
CA GLY A 116 4.32 16.88 -1.58
C GLY A 116 3.14 16.14 -2.16
N THR A 117 3.35 15.53 -3.32
CA THR A 117 2.30 14.81 -4.02
C THR A 117 1.73 13.65 -3.21
N ALA A 118 2.54 13.05 -2.32
CA ALA A 118 2.09 11.96 -1.50
C ALA A 118 0.94 12.36 -0.57
N ALA A 119 0.90 13.62 -0.12
CA ALA A 119 -0.18 14.10 0.74
C ALA A 119 -1.53 14.10 0.02
N GLY A 120 -1.53 14.31 -1.28
CA GLY A 120 -2.75 14.31 -2.10
C GLY A 120 -2.98 13.01 -2.85
N CYS A 121 -2.23 11.97 -2.53
CA CYS A 121 -2.35 10.67 -3.15
C CYS A 121 -2.83 9.64 -2.14
N GLY A 122 -3.02 8.40 -2.58
CA GLY A 122 -3.42 7.33 -1.68
C GLY A 122 -2.29 6.87 -0.77
N VAL A 123 -2.61 5.93 0.09
CA VAL A 123 -1.66 5.34 1.03
C VAL A 123 -1.76 3.83 0.95
N ILE A 124 -0.61 3.17 0.89
CA ILE A 124 -0.51 1.71 0.92
C ILE A 124 0.21 1.32 2.20
N VAL A 125 -0.37 0.40 2.96
CA VAL A 125 0.23 -0.10 4.19
C VAL A 125 0.41 -1.60 4.06
N VAL A 126 1.62 -2.09 4.29
CA VAL A 126 1.93 -3.51 4.23
C VAL A 126 2.43 -3.97 5.58
N TRP A 127 1.86 -5.06 6.07
CA TRP A 127 2.24 -5.66 7.34
C TRP A 127 2.93 -7.00 7.08
N THR A 128 4.08 -7.20 7.72
CA THR A 128 4.83 -8.46 7.61
C THR A 128 4.86 -9.24 8.92
N ARG A 129 4.17 -8.75 9.93
CA ARG A 129 4.13 -9.40 11.24
C ARG A 129 2.81 -9.13 11.97
#